data_df9915485a7a81b0b3cf2f1b0d3a28c6
#
_entry.id   df9915485a7a81b0b3cf2f1b0d3a28c6
#
_cell.length_a   1.000
_cell.length_b   1.000
_cell.length_c   1.000
_cell.angle_alpha   90.00
_cell.angle_beta   90.00
_cell.angle_gamma   90.00
#
_symmetry.space_group_name_H-M   'P 1'
#
loop_
_entity.id
_entity.type
_entity.pdbx_description
1 polymer ?
#
loop_
_entity_poly.entity_id
_entity_poly.type
_entity_poly.pdbx_seq_one_letter_code
_entity_poly.pdbx_strand_id
1 'polypeptide(L)'
;MPDWNLYLSRYQQSHGGFFFGGGDTECDSQLVLSEGETSPLLVCMSTDPAGRSTVEALRARTMVTLDHPYTLHIRARGLIGGGISGVAGLMGKAMDFGFSETKGRVITTDNKAFTKLTLGDLALRNALATRKKDALWVRPGPQGDGQHIVEVFATNFGGTLNDDRSWYNDAMLNDLMYVSDEEKEATLQAGSQCFDAQMDAFLNFLRAARDAVTRWPISP
;
A
#
# COMPACT_ATOMS: atom_id res chain seq x y z
N MET A 1 19.31 5.46 -3.76
CA MET A 1 17.88 5.10 -3.68
C MET A 1 17.20 5.65 -4.91
N PRO A 2 16.14 5.01 -5.45
CA PRO A 2 15.39 5.59 -6.57
C PRO A 2 14.87 6.96 -6.19
N ASP A 3 14.81 7.86 -7.15
CA ASP A 3 14.14 9.14 -6.97
C ASP A 3 12.61 8.94 -7.00
N TRP A 4 12.05 8.69 -5.84
CA TRP A 4 10.61 8.48 -5.68
C TRP A 4 9.77 9.69 -6.09
N ASN A 5 10.32 10.90 -5.92
CA ASN A 5 9.67 12.13 -6.39
C ASN A 5 9.47 12.09 -7.90
N LEU A 6 10.49 11.66 -8.62
CA LEU A 6 10.44 11.55 -10.07
C LEU A 6 9.37 10.53 -10.52
N TYR A 7 9.37 9.33 -9.95
CA TYR A 7 8.41 8.29 -10.32
C TYR A 7 6.97 8.66 -9.97
N LEU A 8 6.74 9.20 -8.77
CA LEU A 8 5.40 9.62 -8.35
C LEU A 8 4.89 10.82 -9.16
N SER A 9 5.75 11.77 -9.51
CA SER A 9 5.35 12.90 -10.36
C SER A 9 5.04 12.47 -11.78
N ARG A 10 5.80 11.54 -12.37
CA ARG A 10 5.49 10.95 -13.70
C ARG A 10 4.18 10.17 -13.66
N TYR A 11 3.96 9.37 -12.63
CA TYR A 11 2.68 8.67 -12.43
C TYR A 11 1.51 9.66 -12.37
N GLN A 12 1.65 10.77 -11.64
CA GLN A 12 0.65 11.82 -11.57
C GLN A 12 0.36 12.45 -12.94
N GLN A 13 1.38 12.69 -13.77
CA GLN A 13 1.21 13.28 -15.10
C GLN A 13 0.35 12.41 -16.03
N SER A 14 0.43 11.08 -15.90
CA SER A 14 -0.33 10.13 -16.72
C SER A 14 -1.70 9.79 -16.14
N HIS A 15 -1.87 9.86 -14.81
CA HIS A 15 -3.09 9.42 -14.11
C HIS A 15 -3.89 10.57 -13.49
N GLY A 16 -3.38 11.79 -13.55
CA GLY A 16 -4.03 12.95 -12.94
C GLY A 16 -3.82 13.05 -11.43
N GLY A 17 -4.55 13.96 -10.78
CA GLY A 17 -4.42 14.21 -9.36
C GLY A 17 -3.40 15.28 -9.02
N PHE A 18 -2.91 15.29 -7.79
CA PHE A 18 -1.95 16.28 -7.29
C PHE A 18 -0.75 15.59 -6.68
N PHE A 19 0.44 16.08 -7.04
CA PHE A 19 1.69 15.61 -6.47
C PHE A 19 2.33 16.71 -5.62
N PHE A 20 2.76 16.35 -4.43
CA PHE A 20 3.49 17.21 -3.50
C PHE A 20 4.84 16.54 -3.23
N GLY A 21 5.89 17.06 -3.85
CA GLY A 21 7.27 16.63 -3.57
C GLY A 21 7.76 17.30 -2.30
N GLY A 22 8.29 16.54 -1.37
CA GLY A 22 8.99 17.07 -0.20
C GLY A 22 10.42 17.44 -0.59
N GLY A 23 10.79 18.69 -0.57
CA GLY A 23 12.13 19.27 -0.69
C GLY A 23 13.31 18.33 -0.92
N ASP A 24 14.37 18.44 -0.13
CA ASP A 24 15.58 17.62 -0.23
C ASP A 24 15.47 16.22 0.42
N THR A 25 14.32 15.89 0.99
CA THR A 25 14.13 14.61 1.68
C THR A 25 13.29 13.66 0.83
N GLU A 26 13.84 12.53 0.50
CA GLU A 26 13.29 11.46 -0.33
C GLU A 26 11.97 10.88 0.20
N CYS A 27 11.51 11.31 1.36
CA CYS A 27 10.50 10.61 2.15
C CYS A 27 9.17 11.35 2.32
N ASP A 28 9.06 12.59 1.86
CA ASP A 28 7.86 13.40 2.09
C ASP A 28 6.97 13.54 0.84
N SER A 29 7.21 12.71 -0.17
CA SER A 29 6.41 12.72 -1.39
C SER A 29 5.00 12.24 -1.11
N GLN A 30 4.03 13.03 -1.53
CA GLN A 30 2.61 12.70 -1.43
C GLN A 30 1.94 12.84 -2.79
N LEU A 31 1.16 11.83 -3.15
CA LEU A 31 0.32 11.81 -4.32
C LEU A 31 -1.13 11.68 -3.90
N VAL A 32 -1.98 12.56 -4.42
CA VAL A 32 -3.43 12.56 -4.20
C VAL A 32 -4.10 12.24 -5.52
N LEU A 33 -4.80 11.11 -5.60
CA LEU A 33 -5.53 10.69 -6.79
C LEU A 33 -7.03 10.85 -6.57
N SER A 34 -7.71 11.46 -7.52
CA SER A 34 -9.18 11.59 -7.51
C SER A 34 -9.82 10.25 -7.87
N GLU A 35 -10.86 9.88 -7.14
CA GLU A 35 -11.66 8.66 -7.35
C GLU A 35 -13.13 9.00 -7.66
N GLY A 36 -13.36 10.09 -8.39
CA GLY A 36 -14.71 10.55 -8.70
C GLY A 36 -15.45 11.04 -7.47
N GLU A 37 -16.61 10.44 -7.17
CA GLU A 37 -17.44 10.80 -6.01
C GLU A 37 -16.96 10.15 -4.70
N THR A 38 -16.02 9.23 -4.75
CA THR A 38 -15.45 8.58 -3.55
C THR A 38 -14.31 9.40 -2.96
N SER A 39 -13.92 9.07 -1.73
CA SER A 39 -12.76 9.70 -1.11
C SER A 39 -11.50 9.48 -1.93
N PRO A 40 -10.63 10.49 -2.04
CA PRO A 40 -9.40 10.37 -2.79
C PRO A 40 -8.48 9.30 -2.22
N LEU A 41 -7.59 8.78 -3.07
CA LEU A 41 -6.48 7.96 -2.62
C LEU A 41 -5.30 8.86 -2.28
N LEU A 42 -4.76 8.68 -1.10
CA LEU A 42 -3.54 9.36 -0.64
C LEU A 42 -2.41 8.35 -0.66
N VAL A 43 -1.38 8.62 -1.45
CA VAL A 43 -0.19 7.77 -1.54
C VAL A 43 1.00 8.53 -0.99
N CYS A 44 1.79 7.89 -0.15
CA CYS A 44 3.04 8.46 0.33
C CYS A 44 4.13 7.39 0.39
N MET A 45 5.35 7.81 0.07
CA MET A 45 6.55 7.05 0.37
C MET A 45 7.08 7.49 1.72
N SER A 46 7.43 6.54 2.57
CA SER A 46 8.04 6.81 3.87
C SER A 46 9.24 5.93 4.08
N THR A 47 10.19 6.39 4.86
CA THR A 47 11.26 5.54 5.40
C THR A 47 10.97 5.24 6.85
N ASP A 48 10.83 3.95 7.16
CA ASP A 48 10.65 3.49 8.53
C ASP A 48 11.98 2.97 9.09
N PRO A 49 12.38 3.38 10.30
CA PRO A 49 13.55 2.81 10.93
C PRO A 49 13.32 1.34 11.27
N ALA A 50 14.16 0.46 10.75
CA ALA A 50 14.14 -0.99 11.01
C ALA A 50 15.44 -1.39 11.72
N GLY A 51 15.55 -1.09 13.02
CA GLY A 51 16.76 -1.34 13.79
C GLY A 51 17.92 -0.47 13.35
N ARG A 52 18.93 -1.08 12.70
CA ARG A 52 20.13 -0.37 12.17
C ARG A 52 20.01 0.06 10.71
N SER A 53 18.90 -0.27 10.05
CA SER A 53 18.62 0.06 8.66
C SER A 53 17.31 0.82 8.56
N THR A 54 17.15 1.54 7.46
CA THR A 54 15.86 2.13 7.05
C THR A 54 15.20 1.23 6.02
N VAL A 55 13.89 1.09 6.07
CA VAL A 55 13.10 0.36 5.10
C VAL A 55 12.15 1.34 4.43
N GLU A 56 12.24 1.43 3.12
CA GLU A 56 11.29 2.19 2.32
C GLU A 56 9.94 1.50 2.33
N ALA A 57 8.89 2.28 2.51
CA ALA A 57 7.54 1.79 2.54
C ALA A 57 6.61 2.69 1.74
N LEU A 58 5.92 2.10 0.78
CA LEU A 58 4.82 2.76 0.09
C LEU A 58 3.54 2.53 0.88
N ARG A 59 2.83 3.62 1.15
CA ARG A 59 1.52 3.60 1.82
C ARG A 59 0.49 4.21 0.90
N ALA A 60 -0.66 3.56 0.78
CA ALA A 60 -1.82 4.16 0.14
C ALA A 60 -3.03 4.01 1.05
N ARG A 61 -3.80 5.08 1.20
CA ARG A 61 -4.94 5.13 2.10
C ARG A 61 -6.12 5.89 1.49
N THR A 62 -7.30 5.52 1.92
CA THR A 62 -8.54 6.24 1.61
C THR A 62 -9.44 6.25 2.83
N MET A 63 -10.43 7.12 2.84
CA MET A 63 -11.42 7.21 3.91
C MET A 63 -12.72 6.58 3.47
N VAL A 64 -13.39 5.90 4.38
CA VAL A 64 -14.72 5.34 4.21
C VAL A 64 -15.58 5.66 5.43
N THR A 65 -16.89 5.66 5.27
CA THR A 65 -17.83 5.73 6.39
C THR A 65 -18.43 4.36 6.59
N LEU A 66 -18.39 3.86 7.83
CA LEU A 66 -19.01 2.60 8.24
C LEU A 66 -19.98 2.88 9.38
N ASP A 67 -21.06 2.11 9.45
CA ASP A 67 -22.12 2.30 10.44
C ASP A 67 -21.65 1.99 11.88
N HIS A 68 -20.62 1.16 12.02
CA HIS A 68 -20.08 0.76 13.32
C HIS A 68 -18.55 0.75 13.30
N PRO A 69 -17.89 0.93 14.45
CA PRO A 69 -16.45 0.79 14.55
C PRO A 69 -15.99 -0.59 14.05
N TYR A 70 -14.93 -0.59 13.25
CA TYR A 70 -14.35 -1.81 12.71
C TYR A 70 -12.83 -1.72 12.63
N THR A 71 -12.19 -2.80 13.04
CA THR A 71 -10.74 -2.92 12.96
C THR A 71 -10.36 -4.22 12.28
N LEU A 72 -9.53 -4.11 11.25
CA LEU A 72 -8.97 -5.25 10.53
C LEU A 72 -7.49 -5.01 10.25
N HIS A 73 -6.66 -5.99 10.59
CA HIS A 73 -5.25 -5.99 10.22
C HIS A 73 -4.91 -7.31 9.54
N ILE A 74 -4.40 -7.22 8.32
CA ILE A 74 -3.89 -8.36 7.55
C ILE A 74 -2.43 -8.06 7.22
N ARG A 75 -1.52 -8.96 7.61
CA ARG A 75 -0.09 -8.84 7.31
C ARG A 75 0.53 -10.19 6.97
N ALA A 76 1.61 -10.20 6.24
CA ALA A 76 2.37 -11.41 6.01
C ALA A 76 2.93 -11.99 7.32
N ARG A 77 2.99 -13.30 7.43
CA ARG A 77 3.63 -13.98 8.57
C ARG A 77 5.14 -13.74 8.49
N GLY A 78 5.75 -13.31 9.57
CA GLY A 78 7.21 -13.04 9.62
C GLY A 78 7.62 -11.60 9.33
N LEU A 79 6.74 -10.72 8.90
CA LEU A 79 6.99 -9.27 8.92
C LEU A 79 6.91 -8.77 10.37
N ILE A 80 8.00 -8.95 11.09
CA ILE A 80 8.22 -8.33 12.40
C ILE A 80 9.13 -7.13 12.14
N GLY A 81 8.60 -5.97 12.36
CA GLY A 81 9.43 -4.80 12.40
C GLY A 81 9.20 -3.80 11.28
N GLY A 82 9.55 -2.63 11.58
CA GLY A 82 9.47 -1.41 10.82
C GLY A 82 8.34 -0.53 11.33
N GLY A 83 8.65 0.40 12.26
CA GLY A 83 7.85 1.60 12.52
C GLY A 83 6.42 1.46 13.04
N ILE A 84 5.96 0.25 13.35
CA ILE A 84 4.60 0.01 13.83
C ILE A 84 4.59 -0.05 15.37
N SER A 85 5.21 0.92 16.00
CA SER A 85 5.20 1.04 17.47
C SER A 85 3.80 1.27 18.07
N GLY A 86 2.77 1.48 17.25
CA GLY A 86 1.38 1.63 17.71
C GLY A 86 0.55 0.34 17.74
N VAL A 87 1.03 -0.76 17.18
CA VAL A 87 0.24 -2.02 17.04
C VAL A 87 0.75 -3.16 17.91
N ALA A 88 1.79 -2.95 18.70
CA ALA A 88 2.30 -3.96 19.62
C ALA A 88 1.27 -4.45 20.67
N GLY A 89 0.20 -3.70 20.88
CA GLY A 89 -0.91 -4.07 21.77
C GLY A 89 -1.97 -5.00 21.15
N LEU A 90 -1.99 -5.17 19.84
CA LEU A 90 -2.96 -6.03 19.13
C LEU A 90 -2.35 -7.37 18.71
N MET A 91 -1.61 -8.01 19.62
CA MET A 91 -1.20 -9.41 19.46
C MET A 91 -2.43 -10.34 19.67
N GLY A 92 -3.48 -10.13 18.87
CA GLY A 92 -4.58 -11.05 18.76
C GLY A 92 -4.12 -12.37 18.16
N LYS A 93 -4.70 -13.47 18.61
CA LYS A 93 -4.48 -14.79 18.03
C LYS A 93 -4.78 -14.74 16.53
N ALA A 94 -3.82 -15.17 15.70
CA ALA A 94 -4.04 -15.26 14.26
C ALA A 94 -5.31 -16.07 13.97
N MET A 95 -6.22 -15.50 13.18
CA MET A 95 -7.50 -16.12 12.84
C MET A 95 -7.42 -16.73 11.44
N ASP A 96 -7.98 -17.92 11.29
CA ASP A 96 -8.19 -18.57 10.01
C ASP A 96 -9.66 -18.37 9.59
N PHE A 97 -9.87 -17.84 8.39
CA PHE A 97 -11.19 -17.62 7.81
C PHE A 97 -11.53 -18.64 6.71
N GLY A 98 -10.65 -19.62 6.45
CA GLY A 98 -10.87 -20.68 5.49
C GLY A 98 -10.62 -20.33 4.02
N PHE A 99 -10.09 -19.15 3.73
CA PHE A 99 -9.75 -18.73 2.38
C PHE A 99 -8.29 -19.05 2.06
N SER A 100 -8.04 -19.71 0.91
CA SER A 100 -6.69 -20.11 0.48
C SER A 100 -5.76 -18.92 0.30
N GLU A 101 -6.27 -17.79 -0.16
CA GLU A 101 -5.55 -16.53 -0.44
C GLU A 101 -5.05 -15.84 0.84
N THR A 102 -5.61 -16.23 1.98
CA THR A 102 -5.16 -15.72 3.29
C THR A 102 -4.12 -16.61 3.97
N LYS A 103 -3.78 -17.75 3.37
CA LYS A 103 -2.74 -18.63 3.90
C LYS A 103 -1.39 -17.91 4.01
N GLY A 104 -0.71 -18.11 5.14
CA GLY A 104 0.57 -17.44 5.41
C GLY A 104 0.43 -15.99 5.91
N ARG A 105 -0.78 -15.52 6.15
CA ARG A 105 -1.06 -14.21 6.72
C ARG A 105 -1.46 -14.31 8.19
N VAL A 106 -1.26 -13.23 8.91
CA VAL A 106 -1.81 -13.01 10.26
C VAL A 106 -2.95 -12.03 10.10
N ILE A 107 -4.14 -12.45 10.51
CA ILE A 107 -5.36 -11.65 10.46
C ILE A 107 -5.83 -11.41 11.88
N THR A 108 -6.03 -10.15 12.25
CA THR A 108 -6.61 -9.73 13.52
C THR A 108 -7.78 -8.80 13.26
N THR A 109 -8.85 -8.93 14.01
CA THR A 109 -10.06 -8.13 13.85
C THR A 109 -10.88 -8.12 15.14
N ASP A 110 -11.67 -7.08 15.34
CA ASP A 110 -12.68 -6.97 16.40
C ASP A 110 -14.05 -7.56 15.99
N ASN A 111 -14.32 -7.72 14.68
CA ASN A 111 -15.56 -8.31 14.18
C ASN A 111 -15.30 -9.45 13.19
N LYS A 112 -15.36 -10.70 13.69
CA LYS A 112 -15.09 -11.91 12.89
C LYS A 112 -16.14 -12.14 11.79
N ALA A 113 -17.41 -11.89 12.08
CA ALA A 113 -18.50 -12.14 11.13
C ALA A 113 -18.37 -11.19 9.93
N PHE A 114 -18.18 -9.91 10.19
CA PHE A 114 -17.98 -8.91 9.15
C PHE A 114 -16.69 -9.14 8.37
N THR A 115 -15.60 -9.50 9.05
CA THR A 115 -14.33 -9.85 8.38
C THR A 115 -14.50 -11.04 7.44
N LYS A 116 -15.31 -12.04 7.80
CA LYS A 116 -15.59 -13.17 6.90
C LYS A 116 -16.33 -12.73 5.64
N LEU A 117 -17.28 -11.80 5.76
CA LEU A 117 -17.99 -11.20 4.61
C LEU A 117 -17.01 -10.39 3.74
N THR A 118 -16.21 -9.51 4.35
CA THR A 118 -15.19 -8.72 3.68
C THR A 118 -14.19 -9.60 2.90
N LEU A 119 -13.67 -10.66 3.54
CA LEU A 119 -12.77 -11.61 2.90
C LEU A 119 -13.47 -12.54 1.89
N GLY A 120 -14.80 -12.59 1.89
CA GLY A 120 -15.61 -13.25 0.87
C GLY A 120 -15.55 -12.54 -0.49
N ASP A 121 -15.17 -11.27 -0.53
CA ASP A 121 -15.01 -10.50 -1.76
C ASP A 121 -13.91 -11.07 -2.66
N LEU A 122 -14.26 -11.36 -3.91
CA LEU A 122 -13.34 -12.00 -4.85
C LEU A 122 -12.19 -11.08 -5.28
N ALA A 123 -12.48 -9.78 -5.48
CA ALA A 123 -11.46 -8.81 -5.89
C ALA A 123 -10.43 -8.62 -4.77
N LEU A 124 -10.88 -8.52 -3.52
CA LEU A 124 -9.97 -8.44 -2.37
C LEU A 124 -9.14 -9.72 -2.22
N ARG A 125 -9.73 -10.91 -2.39
CA ARG A 125 -8.97 -12.18 -2.32
C ARG A 125 -7.91 -12.26 -3.41
N ASN A 126 -8.26 -11.90 -4.65
CA ASN A 126 -7.30 -11.87 -5.76
C ASN A 126 -6.15 -10.90 -5.48
N ALA A 127 -6.44 -9.73 -4.95
CA ALA A 127 -5.42 -8.76 -4.55
C ALA A 127 -4.53 -9.32 -3.42
N LEU A 128 -5.09 -9.98 -2.41
CA LEU A 128 -4.33 -10.65 -1.36
C LEU A 128 -3.44 -11.79 -1.90
N ALA A 129 -3.91 -12.52 -2.91
CA ALA A 129 -3.14 -13.59 -3.53
C ALA A 129 -1.93 -13.10 -4.32
N THR A 130 -2.06 -11.96 -5.01
CA THR A 130 -0.98 -11.34 -5.79
C THR A 130 -0.02 -10.53 -4.93
N ARG A 131 -0.53 -9.81 -3.93
CA ARG A 131 0.24 -8.90 -3.05
C ARG A 131 0.60 -9.57 -1.71
N LYS A 132 1.21 -10.76 -1.76
CA LYS A 132 1.44 -11.63 -0.58
C LYS A 132 2.21 -11.00 0.57
N LYS A 133 3.10 -10.05 0.28
CA LYS A 133 3.95 -9.39 1.28
C LYS A 133 3.33 -8.10 1.83
N ASP A 134 2.29 -7.57 1.19
CA ASP A 134 1.69 -6.31 1.60
C ASP A 134 0.74 -6.49 2.79
N ALA A 135 0.57 -5.43 3.54
CA ALA A 135 -0.38 -5.37 4.64
C ALA A 135 -1.63 -4.57 4.26
N LEU A 136 -2.75 -4.91 4.86
CA LEU A 136 -4.02 -4.17 4.80
C LEU A 136 -4.46 -3.84 6.22
N TRP A 137 -4.81 -2.58 6.45
CA TRP A 137 -5.37 -2.11 7.70
C TRP A 137 -6.68 -1.39 7.45
N VAL A 138 -7.66 -1.67 8.32
CA VAL A 138 -8.86 -0.86 8.49
C VAL A 138 -8.91 -0.44 9.94
N ARG A 139 -9.05 0.85 10.19
CA ARG A 139 -9.06 1.41 11.55
C ARG A 139 -9.95 2.64 11.63
N PRO A 140 -10.50 2.97 12.80
CA PRO A 140 -11.24 4.22 12.98
C PRO A 140 -10.42 5.43 12.56
N GLY A 141 -11.06 6.37 11.89
CA GLY A 141 -10.48 7.64 11.49
C GLY A 141 -10.33 8.61 12.67
N PRO A 142 -9.53 9.67 12.51
CA PRO A 142 -9.24 10.62 13.60
C PRO A 142 -10.44 11.47 14.03
N GLN A 143 -11.43 11.62 13.17
CA GLN A 143 -12.59 12.49 13.43
C GLN A 143 -13.75 11.77 14.15
N GLY A 144 -13.66 10.48 14.34
CA GLY A 144 -14.80 9.67 14.81
C GLY A 144 -15.92 9.59 13.74
N ASP A 145 -17.18 9.75 14.14
CA ASP A 145 -18.38 9.86 13.28
C ASP A 145 -18.51 8.73 12.23
N GLY A 146 -18.12 7.51 12.57
CA GLY A 146 -18.16 6.36 11.65
C GLY A 146 -17.08 6.38 10.58
N GLN A 147 -16.20 7.39 10.54
CA GLN A 147 -15.09 7.43 9.60
C GLN A 147 -14.04 6.39 9.90
N HIS A 148 -13.57 5.72 8.85
CA HIS A 148 -12.49 4.73 8.91
C HIS A 148 -11.45 5.02 7.85
N ILE A 149 -10.21 4.66 8.16
CA ILE A 149 -9.11 4.67 7.21
C ILE A 149 -8.90 3.24 6.74
N VAL A 150 -8.97 3.04 5.43
CA VAL A 150 -8.50 1.83 4.75
C VAL A 150 -7.12 2.12 4.21
N GLU A 151 -6.12 1.35 4.60
CA GLU A 151 -4.71 1.59 4.26
C GLU A 151 -4.07 0.29 3.80
N VAL A 152 -3.36 0.34 2.68
CA VAL A 152 -2.45 -0.72 2.24
C VAL A 152 -1.01 -0.24 2.39
N PHE A 153 -0.13 -1.17 2.71
CA PHE A 153 1.24 -0.90 3.04
C PHE A 153 2.16 -1.92 2.41
N ALA A 154 3.13 -1.46 1.64
CA ALA A 154 4.13 -2.29 0.98
C ALA A 154 5.53 -1.90 1.44
N THR A 155 6.25 -2.83 2.06
CA THR A 155 7.70 -2.72 2.25
C THR A 155 8.39 -3.27 1.01
N ASN A 156 9.48 -2.62 0.57
CA ASN A 156 10.18 -3.00 -0.66
C ASN A 156 9.25 -3.04 -1.88
N PHE A 157 8.56 -1.94 -2.14
CA PHE A 157 7.57 -1.81 -3.21
C PHE A 157 8.04 -2.35 -4.57
N GLY A 158 9.28 -2.07 -4.95
CA GLY A 158 9.87 -2.55 -6.21
C GLY A 158 10.10 -4.06 -6.31
N GLY A 159 9.92 -4.84 -5.24
CA GLY A 159 10.22 -6.26 -5.21
C GLY A 159 9.01 -7.19 -5.09
N THR A 160 7.79 -6.68 -5.27
CA THR A 160 6.56 -7.44 -4.97
C THR A 160 5.87 -8.04 -6.18
N LEU A 161 6.14 -7.55 -7.39
CA LEU A 161 5.64 -8.15 -8.63
C LEU A 161 6.79 -8.92 -9.31
N ASN A 162 6.73 -10.24 -9.27
CA ASN A 162 7.60 -11.17 -10.00
C ASN A 162 9.09 -11.23 -9.62
N ASP A 163 9.49 -10.75 -8.45
CA ASP A 163 10.90 -10.65 -8.03
C ASP A 163 11.80 -9.86 -9.01
N ASP A 164 11.23 -9.26 -10.07
CA ASP A 164 11.96 -8.45 -11.02
C ASP A 164 12.18 -7.04 -10.44
N ARG A 165 13.33 -6.87 -9.83
CA ARG A 165 13.84 -5.59 -9.35
C ARG A 165 14.73 -4.90 -10.37
N SER A 166 14.77 -5.38 -11.61
CA SER A 166 15.66 -4.84 -12.63
C SER A 166 15.51 -3.33 -12.74
N TRP A 167 14.27 -2.83 -12.88
CA TRP A 167 14.02 -1.41 -12.97
C TRP A 167 14.49 -0.60 -11.74
N TYR A 168 14.35 -1.18 -10.54
CA TYR A 168 14.79 -0.54 -9.30
C TYR A 168 16.32 -0.50 -9.22
N ASN A 169 16.97 -1.57 -9.64
CA ASN A 169 18.42 -1.62 -9.71
C ASN A 169 18.95 -0.70 -10.80
N ASP A 170 18.29 -0.64 -11.95
CA ASP A 170 18.65 0.23 -13.06
C ASP A 170 18.46 1.70 -12.69
N ALA A 171 17.37 2.05 -11.98
CA ALA A 171 17.17 3.39 -11.43
C ALA A 171 18.25 3.78 -10.40
N MET A 172 18.75 2.82 -9.62
CA MET A 172 19.88 3.01 -8.71
C MET A 172 21.22 3.20 -9.44
N LEU A 173 21.42 2.52 -10.57
CA LEU A 173 22.63 2.61 -11.37
C LEU A 173 22.74 3.92 -12.14
N ASN A 174 21.62 4.59 -12.41
CA ASN A 174 21.59 5.89 -13.08
C ASN A 174 22.23 7.05 -12.30
N ASP A 175 22.41 6.89 -10.99
CA ASP A 175 23.22 7.80 -10.18
C ASP A 175 24.74 7.63 -10.45
N LEU A 176 25.15 6.63 -11.22
CA LEU A 176 26.54 6.40 -11.53
C LEU A 176 26.96 7.24 -12.74
N MET A 177 27.98 8.06 -12.59
CA MET A 177 28.49 9.15 -13.42
C MET A 177 28.95 8.82 -14.86
N TYR A 178 28.62 7.65 -15.42
CA TYR A 178 29.22 7.17 -16.68
C TYR A 178 28.21 6.79 -17.77
N VAL A 179 26.93 7.13 -17.58
CA VAL A 179 25.88 6.80 -18.54
C VAL A 179 25.48 8.04 -19.33
N SER A 180 25.29 7.93 -20.64
CA SER A 180 24.83 9.04 -21.46
C SER A 180 23.41 9.52 -21.06
N ASP A 181 23.08 10.77 -21.37
CA ASP A 181 21.75 11.29 -21.04
C ASP A 181 20.61 10.53 -21.75
N GLU A 182 20.89 9.99 -22.95
CA GLU A 182 19.94 9.16 -23.71
C GLU A 182 19.71 7.81 -23.02
N GLU A 183 20.78 7.16 -22.51
CA GLU A 183 20.66 5.91 -21.77
C GLU A 183 19.93 6.11 -20.43
N LYS A 184 20.20 7.23 -19.75
CA LYS A 184 19.47 7.59 -18.53
C LYS A 184 17.97 7.75 -18.80
N GLU A 185 17.59 8.49 -19.83
CA GLU A 185 16.19 8.70 -20.17
C GLU A 185 15.49 7.40 -20.59
N ALA A 186 16.14 6.55 -21.37
CA ALA A 186 15.61 5.23 -21.75
C ALA A 186 15.38 4.33 -20.52
N THR A 187 16.33 4.31 -19.58
CA THR A 187 16.21 3.54 -18.34
C THR A 187 15.11 4.09 -17.42
N LEU A 188 15.01 5.41 -17.31
CA LEU A 188 13.95 6.08 -16.57
C LEU A 188 12.56 5.79 -17.17
N GLN A 189 12.46 5.76 -18.50
CA GLN A 189 11.21 5.44 -19.17
C GLN A 189 10.80 3.98 -18.96
N ALA A 190 11.73 3.05 -19.10
CA ALA A 190 11.48 1.63 -18.81
C ALA A 190 11.11 1.41 -17.33
N GLY A 191 11.85 2.05 -16.42
CA GLY A 191 11.56 2.02 -14.99
C GLY A 191 10.18 2.59 -14.65
N SER A 192 9.75 3.68 -15.30
CA SER A 192 8.44 4.27 -15.09
C SER A 192 7.30 3.32 -15.50
N GLN A 193 7.43 2.59 -16.62
CA GLN A 193 6.42 1.62 -17.03
C GLN A 193 6.26 0.48 -16.00
N CYS A 194 7.37 -0.03 -15.48
CA CYS A 194 7.33 -1.04 -14.42
C CYS A 194 6.74 -0.48 -13.13
N PHE A 195 7.13 0.74 -12.77
CA PHE A 195 6.59 1.43 -11.60
C PHE A 195 5.08 1.63 -11.72
N ASP A 196 4.58 2.11 -12.86
CA ASP A 196 3.16 2.35 -13.11
C ASP A 196 2.35 1.07 -12.95
N ALA A 197 2.80 -0.05 -13.55
CA ALA A 197 2.14 -1.33 -13.42
C ALA A 197 2.08 -1.83 -11.96
N GLN A 198 3.14 -1.61 -11.18
CA GLN A 198 3.20 -1.97 -9.77
C GLN A 198 2.31 -1.06 -8.92
N MET A 199 2.29 0.25 -9.23
CA MET A 199 1.44 1.23 -8.57
C MET A 199 -0.03 0.93 -8.81
N ASP A 200 -0.41 0.64 -10.05
CA ASP A 200 -1.78 0.24 -10.40
C ASP A 200 -2.23 -0.99 -9.63
N ALA A 201 -1.38 -2.03 -9.57
CA ALA A 201 -1.70 -3.23 -8.81
C ALA A 201 -1.83 -2.94 -7.30
N PHE A 202 -1.02 -2.03 -6.76
CA PHE A 202 -1.07 -1.62 -5.37
C PHE A 202 -2.32 -0.79 -5.05
N LEU A 203 -2.66 0.17 -5.90
CA LEU A 203 -3.87 0.98 -5.77
C LEU A 203 -5.14 0.14 -5.99
N ASN A 204 -5.11 -0.84 -6.89
CA ASN A 204 -6.21 -1.79 -7.07
C ASN A 204 -6.42 -2.66 -5.84
N PHE A 205 -5.37 -2.98 -5.08
CA PHE A 205 -5.52 -3.63 -3.78
C PHE A 205 -6.24 -2.73 -2.77
N LEU A 206 -5.90 -1.43 -2.70
CA LEU A 206 -6.60 -0.48 -1.84
C LEU A 206 -8.07 -0.32 -2.25
N ARG A 207 -8.36 -0.19 -3.55
CA ARG A 207 -9.73 -0.10 -4.09
C ARG A 207 -10.55 -1.34 -3.73
N ALA A 208 -9.99 -2.53 -3.97
CA ALA A 208 -10.65 -3.78 -3.63
C ALA A 208 -10.93 -3.91 -2.12
N ALA A 209 -10.01 -3.44 -1.28
CA ALA A 209 -10.22 -3.42 0.16
C ALA A 209 -11.31 -2.43 0.59
N ARG A 210 -11.28 -1.20 0.04
CA ARG A 210 -12.32 -0.18 0.25
C ARG A 210 -13.70 -0.72 -0.12
N ASP A 211 -13.82 -1.25 -1.32
CA ASP A 211 -15.09 -1.72 -1.85
C ASP A 211 -15.62 -2.94 -1.09
N ALA A 212 -14.72 -3.82 -0.63
CA ALA A 212 -15.10 -4.97 0.18
C ALA A 212 -15.63 -4.58 1.57
N VAL A 213 -15.03 -3.58 2.24
CA VAL A 213 -15.47 -3.15 3.57
C VAL A 213 -16.72 -2.27 3.53
N THR A 214 -17.02 -1.62 2.40
CA THR A 214 -18.21 -0.79 2.25
C THR A 214 -19.41 -1.52 1.65
N ARG A 215 -19.20 -2.74 1.15
CA ARG A 215 -20.25 -3.50 0.46
C ARG A 215 -21.38 -3.96 1.39
N TRP A 216 -21.09 -4.26 2.63
CA TRP A 216 -22.02 -4.86 3.55
C TRP A 216 -22.24 -3.97 4.77
N PRO A 217 -23.49 -3.82 5.24
CA PRO A 217 -23.72 -3.17 6.53
C PRO A 217 -23.06 -4.00 7.63
N ILE A 218 -22.41 -3.32 8.55
CA ILE A 218 -21.86 -3.98 9.75
C ILE A 218 -23.05 -4.26 10.67
N SER A 219 -23.40 -5.52 10.86
CA SER A 219 -24.37 -5.88 11.88
C SER A 219 -23.74 -5.71 13.27
N PRO A 220 -24.48 -5.12 14.22
CA PRO A 220 -24.03 -4.91 15.59
C PRO A 220 -23.73 -6.22 16.32
#